data_d07307a89def489686dee891c029d372
#
_entry.id   d07307a89def489686dee891c029d372
#
_cell.length_a   1.000
_cell.length_b   1.000
_cell.length_c   1.000
_cell.angle_alpha   90.00
_cell.angle_beta   90.00
_cell.angle_gamma   90.00
#
_symmetry.space_group_name_H-M   'P 1'
#
loop_
_entity.id
_entity.type
_entity.pdbx_description
1 polymer ?
#
loop_
_entity_poly.entity_id
_entity_poly.type
_entity_poly.pdbx_seq_one_letter_code
_entity_poly.pdbx_strand_id
1 'polypeptide(L)'
;MSCADDIELKVIKEEHREKIADLLRKFFFPDEPLTGHTEPIGVASASEEEFVLDNIKYGTCVMAVHKPTNKIVGACMAGPQGVDEADKLFEEAAKEGDTKWGKILKMLACIERDAKVSQRYGVDKILYIIGTCVDSSMRGKNIGAYLYNAVRDLGKEKGYQLLRADCSSFYSAQIKERLGWDCINTVVYSEFVDENNKPYFSPPPPHVNCRSYALRL
;
A
#
# COMPACT_ATOMS: atom_id res chain seq x y z
N MET A 1 -17.36 23.22 11.53
CA MET A 1 -17.58 22.23 10.48
C MET A 1 -16.54 21.13 10.66
N SER A 2 -16.95 19.87 10.65
CA SER A 2 -16.03 18.74 10.75
C SER A 2 -15.23 18.66 9.43
N CYS A 3 -13.93 18.36 9.49
CA CYS A 3 -13.12 18.18 8.27
C CYS A 3 -13.65 17.04 7.37
N ALA A 4 -14.47 16.13 7.93
CA ALA A 4 -15.16 15.09 7.18
C ALA A 4 -16.17 15.67 6.18
N ASP A 5 -16.82 16.79 6.49
CA ASP A 5 -17.83 17.42 5.63
C ASP A 5 -17.22 18.00 4.35
N ASP A 6 -15.92 18.32 4.38
CA ASP A 6 -15.20 18.92 3.25
C ASP A 6 -14.52 17.88 2.34
N ILE A 7 -14.59 16.59 2.68
CA ILE A 7 -14.00 15.51 1.89
C ILE A 7 -15.10 14.73 1.17
N GLU A 8 -14.89 14.49 -0.11
CA GLU A 8 -15.69 13.59 -0.94
C GLU A 8 -14.80 12.40 -1.36
N LEU A 9 -15.31 11.18 -1.17
CA LEU A 9 -14.62 9.96 -1.58
C LEU A 9 -15.17 9.50 -2.94
N LYS A 10 -14.28 9.22 -3.88
CA LYS A 10 -14.63 8.78 -5.24
C LYS A 10 -13.78 7.59 -5.66
N VAL A 11 -14.38 6.68 -6.41
CA VAL A 11 -13.62 5.62 -7.10
C VAL A 11 -12.73 6.26 -8.15
N ILE A 12 -11.46 5.86 -8.17
CA ILE A 12 -10.49 6.30 -9.17
C ILE A 12 -10.82 5.59 -10.50
N LYS A 13 -10.83 6.35 -11.59
CA LYS A 13 -11.01 5.87 -12.97
C LYS A 13 -9.77 6.21 -13.78
N GLU A 14 -9.63 5.61 -14.96
CA GLU A 14 -8.48 5.82 -15.83
C GLU A 14 -8.26 7.31 -16.20
N GLU A 15 -9.31 8.08 -16.32
CA GLU A 15 -9.23 9.54 -16.54
C GLU A 15 -8.53 10.32 -15.42
N HIS A 16 -8.36 9.69 -14.23
CA HIS A 16 -7.67 10.28 -13.08
C HIS A 16 -6.20 9.86 -12.99
N ARG A 17 -5.76 8.88 -13.82
CA ARG A 17 -4.45 8.21 -13.70
C ARG A 17 -3.30 9.18 -13.52
N GLU A 18 -3.16 10.19 -14.40
CA GLU A 18 -2.04 11.13 -14.33
C GLU A 18 -2.08 12.00 -13.05
N LYS A 19 -3.26 12.44 -12.62
CA LYS A 19 -3.41 13.20 -11.38
C LYS A 19 -3.08 12.36 -10.13
N ILE A 20 -3.38 11.06 -10.19
CA ILE A 20 -3.01 10.12 -9.13
C ILE A 20 -1.51 9.86 -9.15
N ALA A 21 -0.89 9.69 -10.33
CA ALA A 21 0.55 9.56 -10.48
C ALA A 21 1.28 10.78 -9.86
N ASP A 22 0.85 12.00 -10.17
CA ASP A 22 1.39 13.21 -9.56
C ASP A 22 1.24 13.26 -8.05
N LEU A 23 0.09 12.81 -7.52
CA LEU A 23 -0.13 12.71 -6.07
C LEU A 23 0.83 11.70 -5.42
N LEU A 24 1.02 10.52 -6.05
CA LEU A 24 1.92 9.47 -5.57
C LEU A 24 3.38 9.93 -5.61
N ARG A 25 3.83 10.54 -6.70
CA ARG A 25 5.18 11.11 -6.84
C ARG A 25 5.48 12.15 -5.77
N LYS A 26 4.47 12.93 -5.38
CA LYS A 26 4.63 14.02 -4.42
C LYS A 26 4.51 13.60 -2.97
N PHE A 27 3.62 12.65 -2.64
CA PHE A 27 3.23 12.39 -1.26
C PHE A 27 3.30 10.92 -0.84
N PHE A 28 3.51 9.99 -1.77
CA PHE A 28 3.64 8.57 -1.46
C PHE A 28 5.10 8.12 -1.50
N PHE A 29 5.72 8.12 -2.67
CA PHE A 29 7.08 7.59 -2.85
C PHE A 29 8.14 8.27 -1.99
N PRO A 30 8.14 9.61 -1.78
CA PRO A 30 9.10 10.24 -0.88
C PRO A 30 8.93 9.87 0.60
N ASP A 31 7.71 9.54 1.03
CA ASP A 31 7.36 9.26 2.43
C ASP A 31 7.20 7.75 2.71
N GLU A 32 7.19 6.91 1.67
CA GLU A 32 7.16 5.46 1.81
C GLU A 32 8.55 4.98 2.27
N PRO A 33 8.67 4.26 3.42
CA PRO A 33 9.96 3.99 4.03
C PRO A 33 10.98 3.26 3.17
N LEU A 34 10.56 2.37 2.28
CA LEU A 34 11.48 1.59 1.44
C LEU A 34 11.96 2.41 0.24
N THR A 35 11.05 3.10 -0.44
CA THR A 35 11.37 3.96 -1.59
C THR A 35 11.97 5.28 -1.16
N GLY A 36 11.45 5.87 -0.08
CA GLY A 36 11.83 7.19 0.41
C GLY A 36 13.24 7.24 1.02
N HIS A 37 13.77 6.10 1.48
CA HIS A 37 15.06 6.04 2.18
C HIS A 37 16.08 5.10 1.52
N THR A 38 15.82 4.63 0.31
CA THR A 38 16.75 3.84 -0.50
C THR A 38 17.06 4.57 -1.81
N GLU A 39 18.33 4.57 -2.22
CA GLU A 39 18.75 5.26 -3.46
C GLU A 39 18.12 4.67 -4.73
N PRO A 40 17.68 5.52 -5.66
CA PRO A 40 17.53 6.98 -5.57
C PRO A 40 16.42 7.37 -4.61
N ILE A 41 16.74 8.25 -3.65
CA ILE A 41 15.84 8.59 -2.52
C ILE A 41 14.55 9.26 -3.03
N GLY A 42 13.40 8.72 -2.59
CA GLY A 42 12.09 9.31 -2.87
C GLY A 42 11.61 9.21 -4.32
N VAL A 43 12.35 8.51 -5.17
CA VAL A 43 12.05 8.37 -6.60
C VAL A 43 11.70 6.93 -6.92
N ALA A 44 10.44 6.68 -7.29
CA ALA A 44 10.01 5.39 -7.80
C ALA A 44 10.56 5.13 -9.21
N SER A 45 10.82 3.86 -9.55
CA SER A 45 11.05 3.48 -10.95
C SER A 45 9.72 3.50 -11.72
N ALA A 46 9.81 3.49 -13.05
CA ALA A 46 8.62 3.40 -13.89
C ALA A 46 7.84 2.11 -13.62
N SER A 47 8.52 0.99 -13.39
CA SER A 47 7.90 -0.30 -13.05
C SER A 47 7.20 -0.24 -11.69
N GLU A 48 7.81 0.41 -10.68
CA GLU A 48 7.21 0.59 -9.36
C GLU A 48 5.95 1.45 -9.41
N GLU A 49 6.01 2.55 -10.15
CA GLU A 49 4.85 3.43 -10.35
C GLU A 49 3.72 2.71 -11.08
N GLU A 50 4.04 1.99 -12.16
CA GLU A 50 3.07 1.23 -12.94
C GLU A 50 2.43 0.12 -12.11
N PHE A 51 3.19 -0.59 -11.27
CA PHE A 51 2.66 -1.60 -10.36
C PHE A 51 1.54 -1.04 -9.46
N VAL A 52 1.67 0.20 -8.99
CA VAL A 52 0.65 0.85 -8.19
C VAL A 52 -0.53 1.30 -9.05
N LEU A 53 -0.27 1.98 -10.16
CA LEU A 53 -1.30 2.61 -11.00
C LEU A 53 -2.14 1.60 -11.80
N ASP A 54 -1.58 0.44 -12.15
CA ASP A 54 -2.23 -0.60 -12.94
C ASP A 54 -3.47 -1.18 -12.24
N ASN A 55 -3.60 -0.94 -10.94
CA ASN A 55 -4.76 -1.35 -10.14
C ASN A 55 -6.00 -0.49 -10.35
N ILE A 56 -5.88 0.67 -11.02
CA ILE A 56 -7.02 1.53 -11.37
C ILE A 56 -8.05 0.78 -12.21
N LYS A 57 -7.61 -0.07 -13.12
CA LYS A 57 -8.47 -0.88 -14.01
C LYS A 57 -9.47 -1.77 -13.29
N TYR A 58 -9.22 -2.16 -12.03
CA TYR A 58 -10.11 -3.02 -11.26
C TYR A 58 -11.26 -2.26 -10.58
N GLY A 59 -11.23 -0.91 -10.59
CA GLY A 59 -12.26 -0.07 -9.96
C GLY A 59 -12.38 -0.28 -8.46
N THR A 60 -11.24 -0.55 -7.79
CA THR A 60 -11.13 -0.77 -6.34
C THR A 60 -10.29 0.31 -5.65
N CYS A 61 -9.71 1.22 -6.42
CA CYS A 61 -8.95 2.36 -5.92
C CYS A 61 -9.89 3.53 -5.58
N VAL A 62 -9.61 4.22 -4.47
CA VAL A 62 -10.44 5.34 -3.98
C VAL A 62 -9.58 6.59 -3.77
N MET A 63 -10.08 7.75 -4.19
CA MET A 63 -9.47 9.05 -3.92
C MET A 63 -10.33 9.90 -2.98
N ALA A 64 -9.67 10.76 -2.22
CA ALA A 64 -10.27 11.81 -1.41
C ALA A 64 -10.14 13.15 -2.14
N VAL A 65 -11.26 13.81 -2.38
CA VAL A 65 -11.34 15.12 -3.02
C VAL A 65 -11.74 16.16 -1.97
N HIS A 66 -10.97 17.22 -1.84
CA HIS A 66 -11.32 18.36 -0.99
C HIS A 66 -12.32 19.25 -1.71
N LYS A 67 -13.60 19.20 -1.32
CA LYS A 67 -14.73 19.89 -1.97
C LYS A 67 -14.49 21.38 -2.24
N PRO A 68 -14.02 22.17 -1.22
CA PRO A 68 -13.85 23.62 -1.44
C PRO A 68 -12.86 23.98 -2.54
N THR A 69 -11.84 23.14 -2.78
CA THR A 69 -10.77 23.42 -3.77
C THR A 69 -10.82 22.51 -4.98
N ASN A 70 -11.69 21.48 -4.97
CA ASN A 70 -11.76 20.44 -5.97
C ASN A 70 -10.43 19.73 -6.26
N LYS A 71 -9.52 19.68 -5.26
CA LYS A 71 -8.21 19.01 -5.37
C LYS A 71 -8.28 17.60 -4.82
N ILE A 72 -7.58 16.68 -5.46
CA ILE A 72 -7.32 15.33 -4.92
C ILE A 72 -6.29 15.52 -3.79
N VAL A 73 -6.64 15.09 -2.58
CA VAL A 73 -5.83 15.27 -1.36
C VAL A 73 -5.43 13.92 -0.71
N GLY A 74 -5.81 12.82 -1.30
CA GLY A 74 -5.40 11.50 -0.87
C GLY A 74 -5.89 10.43 -1.82
N ALA A 75 -5.22 9.27 -1.79
CA ALA A 75 -5.59 8.10 -2.57
C ALA A 75 -5.27 6.82 -1.78
N CYS A 76 -6.09 5.80 -1.98
CA CYS A 76 -5.85 4.43 -1.55
C CYS A 76 -5.90 3.53 -2.77
N MET A 77 -4.78 2.94 -3.10
CA MET A 77 -4.60 2.06 -4.24
C MET A 77 -4.79 0.61 -3.78
N ALA A 78 -5.70 -0.10 -4.42
CA ALA A 78 -6.03 -1.48 -4.07
C ALA A 78 -6.41 -2.29 -5.29
N GLY A 79 -6.02 -3.56 -5.30
CA GLY A 79 -6.31 -4.48 -6.40
C GLY A 79 -6.51 -5.91 -5.91
N PRO A 80 -7.02 -6.79 -6.80
CA PRO A 80 -7.19 -8.20 -6.48
C PRO A 80 -5.83 -8.86 -6.24
N GLN A 81 -5.79 -9.79 -5.29
CA GLN A 81 -4.62 -10.61 -5.00
C GLN A 81 -4.97 -12.09 -5.26
N GLY A 82 -4.10 -12.76 -6.01
CA GLY A 82 -4.22 -14.19 -6.31
C GLY A 82 -3.61 -15.08 -5.23
N VAL A 83 -3.90 -16.38 -5.30
CA VAL A 83 -3.31 -17.41 -4.40
C VAL A 83 -1.83 -17.68 -4.72
N ASP A 84 -1.40 -17.35 -5.93
CA ASP A 84 -0.04 -17.50 -6.47
C ASP A 84 0.77 -16.19 -6.44
N GLU A 85 0.35 -15.24 -5.62
CA GLU A 85 0.92 -13.90 -5.62
C GLU A 85 2.40 -13.88 -5.21
N ALA A 86 2.80 -14.73 -4.25
CA ALA A 86 4.20 -14.82 -3.84
C ALA A 86 5.12 -15.22 -5.01
N ASP A 87 4.71 -16.20 -5.80
CA ASP A 87 5.49 -16.69 -6.95
C ASP A 87 5.61 -15.59 -8.02
N LYS A 88 4.52 -14.88 -8.32
CA LYS A 88 4.52 -13.75 -9.26
C LYS A 88 5.46 -12.64 -8.80
N LEU A 89 5.41 -12.27 -7.52
CA LEU A 89 6.29 -11.24 -6.96
C LEU A 89 7.77 -11.66 -7.01
N PHE A 90 8.09 -12.95 -6.78
CA PHE A 90 9.45 -13.46 -6.96
C PHE A 90 9.90 -13.41 -8.42
N GLU A 91 9.04 -13.76 -9.37
CA GLU A 91 9.35 -13.66 -10.80
C GLU A 91 9.61 -12.20 -11.23
N GLU A 92 8.76 -11.27 -10.79
CA GLU A 92 8.96 -9.84 -11.07
C GLU A 92 10.24 -9.30 -10.40
N ALA A 93 10.52 -9.70 -9.14
CA ALA A 93 11.77 -9.35 -8.46
C ALA A 93 13.00 -9.85 -9.24
N ALA A 94 12.94 -11.05 -9.80
CA ALA A 94 14.03 -11.61 -10.60
C ALA A 94 14.23 -10.83 -11.91
N LYS A 95 13.17 -10.35 -12.57
CA LYS A 95 13.25 -9.51 -13.77
C LYS A 95 13.88 -8.14 -13.47
N GLU A 96 13.50 -7.52 -12.35
CA GLU A 96 14.04 -6.22 -11.91
C GLU A 96 15.49 -6.31 -11.40
N GLY A 97 15.94 -7.51 -10.99
CA GLY A 97 17.32 -7.75 -10.54
C GLY A 97 17.69 -6.99 -9.26
N ASP A 98 18.95 -6.54 -9.16
CA ASP A 98 19.50 -5.86 -7.97
C ASP A 98 19.12 -4.37 -7.89
N THR A 99 17.98 -3.99 -8.45
CA THR A 99 17.43 -2.63 -8.33
C THR A 99 16.74 -2.43 -6.97
N LYS A 100 16.46 -1.18 -6.62
CA LYS A 100 15.63 -0.86 -5.45
C LYS A 100 14.28 -1.55 -5.52
N TRP A 101 13.59 -1.44 -6.67
CA TRP A 101 12.29 -2.04 -6.87
C TRP A 101 12.34 -3.57 -6.80
N GLY A 102 13.35 -4.21 -7.39
CA GLY A 102 13.56 -5.65 -7.26
C GLY A 102 13.71 -6.12 -5.81
N LYS A 103 14.41 -5.34 -4.97
CA LYS A 103 14.56 -5.61 -3.52
C LYS A 103 13.24 -5.45 -2.76
N ILE A 104 12.43 -4.44 -3.12
CA ILE A 104 11.09 -4.24 -2.55
C ILE A 104 10.18 -5.40 -2.91
N LEU A 105 10.10 -5.78 -4.19
CA LEU A 105 9.33 -6.94 -4.66
C LEU A 105 9.75 -8.23 -3.95
N LYS A 106 11.05 -8.46 -3.77
CA LYS A 106 11.57 -9.62 -3.04
C LYS A 106 11.08 -9.65 -1.58
N MET A 107 11.07 -8.48 -0.91
CA MET A 107 10.52 -8.39 0.45
C MET A 107 9.03 -8.69 0.46
N LEU A 108 8.24 -8.09 -0.45
CA LEU A 108 6.80 -8.33 -0.55
C LEU A 108 6.51 -9.80 -0.84
N ALA A 109 7.28 -10.44 -1.72
CA ALA A 109 7.16 -11.87 -2.03
C ALA A 109 7.40 -12.76 -0.78
N CYS A 110 8.44 -12.44 0.01
CA CYS A 110 8.73 -13.15 1.27
C CYS A 110 7.58 -12.98 2.28
N ILE A 111 7.10 -11.76 2.42
CA ILE A 111 5.97 -11.44 3.31
C ILE A 111 4.73 -12.22 2.90
N GLU A 112 4.40 -12.25 1.60
CA GLU A 112 3.25 -12.98 1.04
C GLU A 112 3.36 -14.48 1.30
N ARG A 113 4.49 -15.06 0.93
CA ARG A 113 4.77 -16.49 1.13
C ARG A 113 4.58 -16.91 2.59
N ASP A 114 5.10 -16.12 3.52
CA ASP A 114 5.13 -16.46 4.94
C ASP A 114 3.79 -16.18 5.63
N ALA A 115 3.02 -15.20 5.16
CA ALA A 115 1.69 -14.87 5.68
C ALA A 115 0.63 -15.94 5.35
N LYS A 116 0.76 -16.64 4.21
CA LYS A 116 -0.14 -17.73 3.75
C LYS A 116 -1.62 -17.37 3.88
N VAL A 117 -1.99 -16.16 3.46
CA VAL A 117 -3.27 -15.52 3.79
C VAL A 117 -4.46 -16.34 3.31
N SER A 118 -4.45 -16.83 2.07
CA SER A 118 -5.52 -17.65 1.49
C SER A 118 -5.75 -18.92 2.30
N GLN A 119 -4.68 -19.60 2.71
CA GLN A 119 -4.75 -20.82 3.51
C GLN A 119 -5.22 -20.53 4.94
N ARG A 120 -4.67 -19.48 5.56
CA ARG A 120 -4.97 -19.08 6.94
C ARG A 120 -6.43 -18.68 7.15
N TYR A 121 -7.02 -18.01 6.16
CA TYR A 121 -8.40 -17.51 6.26
C TYR A 121 -9.42 -18.37 5.49
N GLY A 122 -8.96 -19.32 4.66
CA GLY A 122 -9.84 -20.15 3.83
C GLY A 122 -10.59 -19.33 2.78
N VAL A 123 -9.91 -18.36 2.15
CA VAL A 123 -10.49 -17.43 1.17
C VAL A 123 -9.64 -17.36 -0.09
N ASP A 124 -10.29 -17.07 -1.22
CA ASP A 124 -9.66 -16.93 -2.54
C ASP A 124 -9.85 -15.55 -3.17
N LYS A 125 -10.77 -14.72 -2.64
CA LYS A 125 -11.05 -13.37 -3.10
C LYS A 125 -10.52 -12.34 -2.12
N ILE A 126 -9.26 -11.98 -2.29
CA ILE A 126 -8.56 -11.01 -1.45
C ILE A 126 -8.41 -9.70 -2.21
N LEU A 127 -8.72 -8.59 -1.53
CA LEU A 127 -8.42 -7.23 -1.99
C LEU A 127 -7.19 -6.73 -1.23
N TYR A 128 -6.08 -6.52 -1.96
CA TYR A 128 -4.83 -6.06 -1.41
C TYR A 128 -4.71 -4.53 -1.54
N ILE A 129 -4.48 -3.85 -0.42
CA ILE A 129 -4.18 -2.42 -0.38
C ILE A 129 -2.67 -2.26 -0.55
N ILE A 130 -2.28 -1.73 -1.71
CA ILE A 130 -0.90 -1.57 -2.15
C ILE A 130 -0.27 -0.34 -1.49
N GLY A 131 -1.00 0.77 -1.47
CA GLY A 131 -0.50 2.01 -0.91
C GLY A 131 -1.61 2.99 -0.59
N THR A 132 -1.35 3.86 0.38
CA THR A 132 -2.26 4.95 0.75
C THR A 132 -1.46 6.18 1.06
N CYS A 133 -1.79 7.29 0.40
CA CYS A 133 -1.17 8.58 0.66
C CYS A 133 -2.21 9.66 0.94
N VAL A 134 -1.77 10.67 1.68
CA VAL A 134 -2.53 11.90 1.96
C VAL A 134 -1.60 13.08 1.82
N ASP A 135 -2.05 14.13 1.12
CA ASP A 135 -1.36 15.41 1.02
C ASP A 135 -0.90 15.86 2.41
N SER A 136 0.37 16.20 2.56
CA SER A 136 0.97 16.53 3.85
C SER A 136 0.23 17.67 4.57
N SER A 137 -0.31 18.65 3.84
CA SER A 137 -1.11 19.77 4.39
C SER A 137 -2.47 19.33 4.95
N MET A 138 -2.92 18.13 4.61
CA MET A 138 -4.22 17.57 5.00
C MET A 138 -4.10 16.41 6.00
N ARG A 139 -2.89 16.08 6.46
CA ARG A 139 -2.65 15.04 7.47
C ARG A 139 -3.23 15.42 8.83
N GLY A 140 -3.41 14.44 9.70
CA GLY A 140 -4.04 14.64 11.02
C GLY A 140 -5.56 14.77 11.00
N LYS A 141 -6.20 14.79 9.81
CA LYS A 141 -7.64 14.96 9.61
C LYS A 141 -8.38 13.63 9.36
N ASN A 142 -7.76 12.51 9.69
CA ASN A 142 -8.31 11.15 9.58
C ASN A 142 -8.64 10.66 8.15
N ILE A 143 -8.15 11.36 7.10
CA ILE A 143 -8.46 11.05 5.70
C ILE A 143 -8.00 9.63 5.33
N GLY A 144 -6.85 9.18 5.84
CA GLY A 144 -6.37 7.81 5.62
C GLY A 144 -7.37 6.74 6.10
N ALA A 145 -7.97 6.92 7.27
CA ALA A 145 -9.00 6.00 7.77
C ALA A 145 -10.29 6.05 6.94
N TYR A 146 -10.69 7.23 6.45
CA TYR A 146 -11.83 7.33 5.53
C TYR A 146 -11.58 6.57 4.22
N LEU A 147 -10.38 6.69 3.65
CA LEU A 147 -9.98 5.95 2.45
C LEU A 147 -10.01 4.44 2.68
N TYR A 148 -9.47 3.95 3.81
CA TYR A 148 -9.51 2.53 4.15
C TYR A 148 -10.93 2.00 4.33
N ASN A 149 -11.80 2.74 4.99
CA ASN A 149 -13.21 2.37 5.15
C ASN A 149 -13.92 2.32 3.79
N ALA A 150 -13.67 3.29 2.91
CA ALA A 150 -14.26 3.31 1.57
C ALA A 150 -13.80 2.12 0.72
N VAL A 151 -12.52 1.76 0.76
CA VAL A 151 -12.00 0.56 0.08
C VAL A 151 -12.60 -0.72 0.68
N ARG A 152 -12.78 -0.77 2.01
CA ARG A 152 -13.45 -1.90 2.68
C ARG A 152 -14.88 -2.07 2.19
N ASP A 153 -15.65 -1.00 2.16
CA ASP A 153 -17.06 -1.03 1.79
C ASP A 153 -17.22 -1.38 0.29
N LEU A 154 -16.36 -0.82 -0.55
CA LEU A 154 -16.27 -1.16 -1.97
C LEU A 154 -15.85 -2.63 -2.19
N GLY A 155 -14.92 -3.13 -1.37
CA GLY A 155 -14.50 -4.54 -1.37
C GLY A 155 -15.66 -5.49 -1.08
N LYS A 156 -16.47 -5.18 -0.05
CA LYS A 156 -17.71 -5.93 0.27
C LYS A 156 -18.69 -5.93 -0.90
N GLU A 157 -18.96 -4.76 -1.46
CA GLU A 157 -19.87 -4.61 -2.62
C GLU A 157 -19.43 -5.46 -3.80
N LYS A 158 -18.11 -5.55 -4.05
CA LYS A 158 -17.53 -6.34 -5.15
C LYS A 158 -17.33 -7.83 -4.79
N GLY A 159 -17.74 -8.27 -3.60
CA GLY A 159 -17.71 -9.67 -3.18
C GLY A 159 -16.32 -10.18 -2.80
N TYR A 160 -15.39 -9.29 -2.41
CA TYR A 160 -14.16 -9.71 -1.76
C TYR A 160 -14.45 -10.22 -0.35
N GLN A 161 -13.66 -11.17 0.13
CA GLN A 161 -13.85 -11.86 1.40
C GLN A 161 -12.91 -11.34 2.48
N LEU A 162 -11.79 -10.76 2.05
CA LEU A 162 -10.73 -10.29 2.93
C LEU A 162 -10.08 -9.03 2.34
N LEU A 163 -9.77 -8.07 3.22
CA LEU A 163 -8.77 -7.04 2.93
C LEU A 163 -7.42 -7.46 3.47
N ARG A 164 -6.36 -7.13 2.74
CA ARG A 164 -4.98 -7.27 3.16
C ARG A 164 -4.18 -5.99 2.89
N ALA A 165 -3.17 -5.72 3.71
CA ALA A 165 -2.21 -4.64 3.47
C ALA A 165 -0.88 -4.97 4.12
N ASP A 166 0.23 -4.64 3.45
CA ASP A 166 1.58 -4.64 4.01
C ASP A 166 1.96 -3.20 4.35
N CYS A 167 2.23 -2.95 5.62
CA CYS A 167 2.51 -1.63 6.16
C CYS A 167 4.00 -1.47 6.43
N SER A 168 4.73 -0.92 5.47
CA SER A 168 6.13 -0.53 5.62
C SER A 168 6.31 0.64 6.59
N SER A 169 5.30 1.50 6.71
CA SER A 169 5.30 2.65 7.61
C SER A 169 4.68 2.32 8.97
N PHE A 170 5.37 2.72 10.05
CA PHE A 170 4.84 2.71 11.41
C PHE A 170 3.46 3.37 11.50
N TYR A 171 3.25 4.49 10.81
CA TYR A 171 1.97 5.23 10.86
C TYR A 171 0.84 4.49 10.16
N SER A 172 1.10 3.83 9.04
CA SER A 172 0.09 3.01 8.35
C SER A 172 -0.30 1.80 9.19
N ALA A 173 0.66 1.15 9.85
CA ALA A 173 0.42 0.06 10.80
C ALA A 173 -0.48 0.50 11.96
N GLN A 174 -0.19 1.65 12.58
CA GLN A 174 -1.03 2.17 13.67
C GLN A 174 -2.49 2.42 13.24
N ILE A 175 -2.71 2.87 12.00
CA ILE A 175 -4.09 3.06 11.51
C ILE A 175 -4.80 1.70 11.41
N LYS A 176 -4.14 0.66 10.90
CA LYS A 176 -4.71 -0.69 10.80
C LYS A 176 -5.07 -1.25 12.19
N GLU A 177 -4.17 -1.11 13.16
CA GLU A 177 -4.42 -1.53 14.55
C GLU A 177 -5.64 -0.83 15.16
N ARG A 178 -5.75 0.51 14.99
CA ARG A 178 -6.92 1.28 15.46
C ARG A 178 -8.22 0.89 14.77
N LEU A 179 -8.16 0.44 13.53
CA LEU A 179 -9.30 -0.03 12.76
C LEU A 179 -9.63 -1.52 13.02
N GLY A 180 -8.92 -2.18 13.94
CA GLY A 180 -9.18 -3.55 14.35
C GLY A 180 -8.75 -4.61 13.35
N TRP A 181 -7.73 -4.34 12.54
CA TRP A 181 -7.15 -5.33 11.64
C TRP A 181 -6.23 -6.28 12.40
N ASP A 182 -6.23 -7.54 12.02
CA ASP A 182 -5.34 -8.56 12.57
C ASP A 182 -3.93 -8.40 11.99
N CYS A 183 -2.91 -8.24 12.83
CA CYS A 183 -1.52 -8.35 12.42
C CYS A 183 -1.18 -9.84 12.20
N ILE A 184 -0.82 -10.22 10.96
CA ILE A 184 -0.65 -11.61 10.55
C ILE A 184 0.79 -12.00 10.29
N ASN A 185 1.66 -11.02 10.01
CA ASN A 185 3.10 -11.22 9.81
C ASN A 185 3.87 -9.93 10.13
N THR A 186 5.15 -10.08 10.47
CA THR A 186 6.07 -8.96 10.72
C THR A 186 7.46 -9.32 10.21
N VAL A 187 8.05 -8.44 9.40
CA VAL A 187 9.43 -8.53 8.94
C VAL A 187 10.21 -7.34 9.48
N VAL A 188 11.24 -7.63 10.28
CA VAL A 188 12.12 -6.60 10.84
C VAL A 188 13.15 -6.21 9.80
N TYR A 189 13.31 -4.94 9.50
CA TYR A 189 14.20 -4.48 8.43
C TYR A 189 15.67 -4.88 8.65
N SER A 190 16.15 -4.84 9.89
CA SER A 190 17.53 -5.24 10.22
C SER A 190 17.80 -6.74 10.07
N GLU A 191 16.75 -7.57 9.98
CA GLU A 191 16.84 -9.02 9.81
C GLU A 191 16.61 -9.43 8.34
N PHE A 192 16.09 -8.53 7.49
CA PHE A 192 15.95 -8.76 6.06
C PHE A 192 17.25 -8.36 5.35
N VAL A 193 18.18 -9.33 5.26
CA VAL A 193 19.58 -9.11 4.88
C VAL A 193 19.94 -9.79 3.56
N ASP A 194 20.99 -9.29 2.91
CA ASP A 194 21.63 -9.91 1.76
C ASP A 194 22.58 -11.07 2.18
N GLU A 195 23.27 -11.65 1.22
CA GLU A 195 24.25 -12.74 1.41
C GLU A 195 25.45 -12.35 2.29
N ASN A 196 25.70 -11.05 2.46
CA ASN A 196 26.77 -10.49 3.29
C ASN A 196 26.27 -10.05 4.67
N ASN A 197 25.05 -10.43 5.06
CA ASN A 197 24.36 -10.01 6.28
C ASN A 197 24.13 -8.49 6.37
N LYS A 198 24.07 -7.77 5.25
CA LYS A 198 23.75 -6.36 5.22
C LYS A 198 22.25 -6.18 5.00
N PRO A 199 21.53 -5.38 5.82
CA PRO A 199 20.13 -5.10 5.60
C PRO A 199 19.86 -4.47 4.21
N TYR A 200 18.85 -4.97 3.50
CA TYR A 200 18.41 -4.39 2.25
C TYR A 200 17.82 -2.98 2.45
N PHE A 201 17.20 -2.75 3.61
CA PHE A 201 16.54 -1.49 3.94
C PHE A 201 16.90 -1.05 5.35
N SER A 202 17.13 0.26 5.52
CA SER A 202 17.44 0.87 6.81
C SER A 202 16.74 2.22 6.96
N PRO A 203 15.39 2.25 6.87
CA PRO A 203 14.67 3.51 7.05
C PRO A 203 14.85 4.03 8.49
N PRO A 204 14.77 5.36 8.70
CA PRO A 204 14.93 5.93 10.02
C PRO A 204 13.77 5.59 10.96
N PRO A 205 14.00 5.62 12.28
CA PRO A 205 12.89 5.50 13.23
C PRO A 205 11.77 6.51 12.95
N PRO A 206 10.50 6.13 13.17
CA PRO A 206 10.03 4.92 13.86
C PRO A 206 9.85 3.68 12.96
N HIS A 207 10.33 3.70 11.72
CA HIS A 207 10.15 2.65 10.74
C HIS A 207 11.15 1.51 10.96
N VAL A 208 10.80 0.51 11.76
CA VAL A 208 11.71 -0.59 12.13
C VAL A 208 11.31 -1.94 11.52
N ASN A 209 10.09 -2.04 10.97
CA ASN A 209 9.55 -3.27 10.40
C ASN A 209 8.45 -2.99 9.38
N CYS A 210 8.20 -3.97 8.52
CA CYS A 210 7.00 -4.07 7.70
C CYS A 210 6.04 -5.06 8.37
N ARG A 211 4.78 -4.68 8.52
CA ARG A 211 3.73 -5.52 9.14
C ARG A 211 2.61 -5.78 8.17
N SER A 212 2.22 -7.05 8.07
CA SER A 212 1.07 -7.46 7.27
C SER A 212 -0.18 -7.50 8.12
N TYR A 213 -1.25 -6.96 7.60
CA TYR A 213 -2.55 -6.91 8.24
C TYR A 213 -3.63 -7.53 7.37
N ALA A 214 -4.62 -8.14 8.01
CA ALA A 214 -5.81 -8.67 7.36
C ALA A 214 -7.07 -8.26 8.10
N LEU A 215 -8.17 -8.10 7.35
CA LEU A 215 -9.51 -7.82 7.88
C LEU A 215 -10.55 -8.62 7.08
N ARG A 216 -11.35 -9.44 7.74
CA ARG A 216 -12.51 -10.09 7.10
C ARG A 216 -13.56 -9.06 6.71
N LEU A 217 -14.16 -9.24 5.54
CA LEU A 217 -15.20 -8.37 4.97
C LEU A 217 -16.62 -8.87 5.24
#